data_ba63004baab3eeeea14e7afc0bb71855
#
_entry.id   ba63004baab3eeeea14e7afc0bb71855
#
_cell.length_a   1.000
_cell.length_b   1.000
_cell.length_c   1.000
_cell.angle_alpha   90.00
_cell.angle_beta   90.00
_cell.angle_gamma   90.00
#
_symmetry.space_group_name_H-M   'P 1'
#
loop_
_entity.id
_entity.type
_entity.pdbx_description
1 polymer ?
#
loop_
_entity_poly.entity_id
_entity_poly.type
_entity_poly.pdbx_seq_one_letter_code
_entity_poly.pdbx_strand_id
1 'polypeptide(L)'
;MTYKDNKILEDKKKNIVLFYPYISKKSSKLLKNRLNTRWVGQGPMVDKFENEFSKKFLEKKKCIATGSGTDALHLAYLLAGIKKNDEVLVPVFTCTATNIPLLYIGAKIRFIDINPKTMNICVEDLKKKVSSKTKAIVCVHYGGNMCDMEEIVKIASKYKIKVIEDAAQALGGKYLKKKVGTISDFTAFSFQAIKHITTGDGGLLAFKNQRLYQKAKRLRWFGIDRKKKQLGVWENDVKEIGYKYQLTDLGASIGYQGLLDFKKILSHRIKINEIYLKNLSKNPNIICIHDHDRKK
;
A
#
# COMPACT_ATOMS: atom_id res chain seq x y z
N MET A 1 11.15 14.59 -30.34
CA MET A 1 11.31 13.11 -30.34
C MET A 1 9.98 12.53 -29.96
N THR A 2 9.22 12.03 -30.92
CA THR A 2 8.02 11.24 -30.71
C THR A 2 8.50 9.82 -30.35
N TYR A 3 8.22 9.38 -29.15
CA TYR A 3 8.53 8.04 -28.70
C TYR A 3 7.80 7.04 -29.61
N LYS A 4 8.53 6.38 -30.50
CA LYS A 4 8.03 5.28 -31.36
C LYS A 4 7.61 4.04 -30.55
N ASP A 5 7.96 3.99 -29.26
CA ASP A 5 7.60 2.90 -28.32
C ASP A 5 6.13 2.89 -27.88
N ASN A 6 5.37 3.93 -28.19
CA ASN A 6 3.92 3.94 -27.97
C ASN A 6 3.16 2.87 -28.78
N LYS A 7 3.78 2.26 -29.79
CA LYS A 7 3.12 1.21 -30.60
C LYS A 7 2.68 -0.01 -29.78
N ILE A 8 3.42 -0.36 -28.72
CA ILE A 8 3.05 -1.50 -27.83
C ILE A 8 1.86 -1.14 -26.95
N LEU A 9 1.73 0.14 -26.56
CA LEU A 9 0.64 0.62 -25.70
C LEU A 9 -0.53 1.22 -26.49
N GLU A 10 -0.34 1.56 -27.78
CA GLU A 10 -1.30 2.26 -28.64
C GLU A 10 -1.77 1.44 -29.83
N ASP A 11 -1.63 0.11 -29.84
CA ASP A 11 -2.32 -0.68 -30.88
C ASP A 11 -3.84 -0.66 -30.63
N LYS A 12 -4.41 0.51 -30.94
CA LYS A 12 -5.83 0.85 -30.74
C LYS A 12 -6.80 -0.05 -31.52
N LYS A 13 -6.30 -0.85 -32.47
CA LYS A 13 -7.14 -1.62 -33.38
C LYS A 13 -7.18 -3.12 -33.09
N LYS A 14 -6.23 -3.69 -32.34
CA LYS A 14 -6.11 -5.14 -32.19
C LYS A 14 -5.88 -5.65 -30.76
N ASN A 15 -5.32 -4.84 -29.85
CA ASN A 15 -4.95 -5.28 -28.50
C ASN A 15 -5.61 -4.42 -27.42
N ILE A 16 -6.19 -5.09 -26.45
CA ILE A 16 -6.66 -4.45 -25.20
C ILE A 16 -5.50 -4.48 -24.22
N VAL A 17 -4.92 -3.32 -23.90
CA VAL A 17 -3.86 -3.20 -22.92
C VAL A 17 -4.45 -3.38 -21.53
N LEU A 18 -4.03 -4.45 -20.84
CA LEU A 18 -4.55 -4.79 -19.51
C LEU A 18 -4.14 -3.74 -18.45
N PHE A 19 -2.94 -3.22 -18.53
CA PHE A 19 -2.40 -2.26 -17.56
C PHE A 19 -1.96 -0.98 -18.26
N TYR A 20 -2.72 0.10 -18.06
CA TYR A 20 -2.40 1.42 -18.58
C TYR A 20 -2.35 2.43 -17.42
N PRO A 21 -1.16 2.89 -17.00
CA PRO A 21 -1.04 3.81 -15.87
C PRO A 21 -1.65 5.16 -16.20
N TYR A 22 -2.41 5.71 -15.25
CA TYR A 22 -2.85 7.09 -15.34
C TYR A 22 -1.71 8.02 -14.93
N ILE A 23 -1.28 8.87 -15.84
CA ILE A 23 -0.33 9.95 -15.58
C ILE A 23 -0.97 11.27 -15.97
N SER A 24 -1.06 12.20 -15.02
CA SER A 24 -1.60 13.52 -15.28
C SER A 24 -0.70 14.31 -16.24
N LYS A 25 -1.30 14.99 -17.21
CA LYS A 25 -0.56 15.90 -18.11
C LYS A 25 0.22 16.99 -17.34
N LYS A 26 -0.19 17.32 -16.11
CA LYS A 26 0.50 18.31 -15.25
C LYS A 26 1.77 17.74 -14.61
N SER A 27 1.96 16.41 -14.58
CA SER A 27 3.15 15.77 -14.01
C SER A 27 4.45 16.17 -14.74
N SER A 28 4.42 16.35 -16.06
CA SER A 28 5.58 16.75 -16.84
C SER A 28 6.16 18.09 -16.39
N LYS A 29 5.30 19.08 -16.07
CA LYS A 29 5.73 20.40 -15.55
C LYS A 29 6.40 20.27 -14.19
N LEU A 30 5.85 19.44 -13.30
CA LEU A 30 6.45 19.20 -11.98
C LEU A 30 7.80 18.48 -12.10
N LEU A 31 7.90 17.47 -12.97
CA LEU A 31 9.16 16.77 -13.22
C LEU A 31 10.24 17.71 -13.77
N LYS A 32 9.90 18.53 -14.78
CA LYS A 32 10.83 19.56 -15.31
C LYS A 32 11.36 20.45 -14.20
N ASN A 33 10.48 20.92 -13.30
CA ASN A 33 10.89 21.75 -12.18
C ASN A 33 11.83 20.99 -11.23
N ARG A 34 11.60 19.70 -10.96
CA ARG A 34 12.49 18.91 -10.08
C ARG A 34 13.86 18.73 -10.71
N LEU A 35 13.93 18.43 -11.99
CA LEU A 35 15.19 18.34 -12.72
C LEU A 35 15.98 19.68 -12.65
N ASN A 36 15.31 20.81 -12.82
CA ASN A 36 15.94 22.12 -12.74
C ASN A 36 16.48 22.45 -11.34
N THR A 37 15.77 22.02 -10.28
CA THR A 37 16.20 22.24 -8.88
C THR A 37 17.22 21.23 -8.38
N ARG A 38 17.56 20.21 -9.18
CA ARG A 38 18.48 19.10 -8.83
C ARG A 38 18.01 18.21 -7.65
N TRP A 39 16.81 18.42 -7.11
CA TRP A 39 16.21 17.54 -6.12
C TRP A 39 15.63 16.31 -6.80
N VAL A 40 16.48 15.34 -7.14
CA VAL A 40 16.07 14.08 -7.83
C VAL A 40 15.86 12.92 -6.87
N GLY A 41 16.57 12.88 -5.75
CA GLY A 41 16.38 11.91 -4.68
C GLY A 41 15.22 12.28 -3.74
N GLN A 42 15.23 11.78 -2.50
CA GLN A 42 14.23 12.18 -1.51
C GLN A 42 14.45 13.65 -1.08
N GLY A 43 13.42 14.46 -1.20
CA GLY A 43 13.44 15.89 -0.88
C GLY A 43 12.06 16.46 -0.55
N PRO A 44 11.85 17.77 -0.77
CA PRO A 44 10.61 18.46 -0.38
C PRO A 44 9.34 17.92 -1.04
N MET A 45 9.46 17.30 -2.22
CA MET A 45 8.30 16.78 -2.94
C MET A 45 7.76 15.51 -2.29
N VAL A 46 8.63 14.68 -1.70
CA VAL A 46 8.21 13.54 -0.88
C VAL A 46 7.44 14.02 0.34
N ASP A 47 7.92 15.04 1.05
CA ASP A 47 7.21 15.61 2.21
C ASP A 47 5.83 16.15 1.80
N LYS A 48 5.74 16.82 0.66
CA LYS A 48 4.48 17.34 0.12
C LYS A 48 3.51 16.21 -0.24
N PHE A 49 4.00 15.13 -0.83
CA PHE A 49 3.23 13.94 -1.15
C PHE A 49 2.69 13.25 0.10
N GLU A 50 3.55 13.02 1.10
CA GLU A 50 3.16 12.43 2.41
C GLU A 50 2.08 13.28 3.10
N ASN A 51 2.25 14.60 3.14
CA ASN A 51 1.30 15.52 3.75
C ASN A 51 -0.07 15.52 3.03
N GLU A 52 -0.07 15.54 1.69
CA GLU A 52 -1.32 15.52 0.93
C GLU A 52 -2.03 14.18 1.06
N PHE A 53 -1.29 13.06 1.04
CA PHE A 53 -1.84 11.74 1.28
C PHE A 53 -2.47 11.63 2.67
N SER A 54 -1.75 12.10 3.69
CA SER A 54 -2.22 12.14 5.08
C SER A 54 -3.53 12.91 5.23
N LYS A 55 -3.64 14.09 4.62
CA LYS A 55 -4.88 14.90 4.63
C LYS A 55 -6.06 14.18 3.99
N LYS A 56 -5.83 13.54 2.84
CA LYS A 56 -6.91 12.90 2.06
C LYS A 56 -7.37 11.58 2.67
N PHE A 57 -6.45 10.75 3.13
CA PHE A 57 -6.74 9.35 3.45
C PHE A 57 -6.54 8.98 4.91
N LEU A 58 -5.72 9.70 5.67
CA LEU A 58 -5.29 9.28 7.01
C LEU A 58 -5.72 10.22 8.14
N GLU A 59 -6.70 11.08 7.90
CA GLU A 59 -7.21 12.02 8.93
C GLU A 59 -6.08 12.83 9.57
N LYS A 60 -5.12 13.27 8.74
CA LYS A 60 -3.92 14.04 9.12
C LYS A 60 -2.89 13.27 9.96
N LYS A 61 -3.00 11.95 10.13
CA LYS A 61 -1.95 11.15 10.77
C LYS A 61 -0.71 11.07 9.88
N LYS A 62 0.47 11.10 10.49
CA LYS A 62 1.75 11.00 9.78
C LYS A 62 1.89 9.62 9.14
N CYS A 63 2.53 9.60 7.98
CA CYS A 63 2.89 8.42 7.22
C CYS A 63 4.27 8.60 6.62
N ILE A 64 4.85 7.56 6.03
CA ILE A 64 6.12 7.62 5.32
C ILE A 64 5.99 6.99 3.94
N ALA A 65 6.42 7.70 2.90
CA ALA A 65 6.52 7.16 1.55
C ALA A 65 7.78 6.29 1.42
N THR A 66 7.66 5.20 0.67
CA THR A 66 8.70 4.19 0.45
C THR A 66 8.96 3.94 -1.02
N GLY A 67 10.06 3.26 -1.36
CA GLY A 67 10.44 2.93 -2.73
C GLY A 67 9.50 1.94 -3.41
N SER A 68 8.79 1.12 -2.62
CA SER A 68 7.78 0.18 -3.11
C SER A 68 6.74 -0.14 -2.03
N GLY A 69 5.62 -0.77 -2.42
CA GLY A 69 4.66 -1.35 -1.48
C GLY A 69 5.28 -2.48 -0.65
N THR A 70 6.21 -3.22 -1.22
CA THR A 70 6.98 -4.28 -0.56
C THR A 70 7.84 -3.70 0.57
N ASP A 71 8.51 -2.57 0.35
CA ASP A 71 9.26 -1.86 1.40
C ASP A 71 8.35 -1.40 2.53
N ALA A 72 7.14 -0.89 2.19
CA ALA A 72 6.14 -0.49 3.18
C ALA A 72 5.71 -1.67 4.06
N LEU A 73 5.45 -2.84 3.46
CA LEU A 73 5.12 -4.07 4.19
C LEU A 73 6.28 -4.53 5.07
N HIS A 74 7.51 -4.54 4.55
CA HIS A 74 8.68 -4.91 5.35
C HIS A 74 8.85 -4.00 6.57
N LEU A 75 8.75 -2.68 6.38
CA LEU A 75 8.80 -1.74 7.50
C LEU A 75 7.65 -1.93 8.48
N ALA A 76 6.44 -2.27 8.00
CA ALA A 76 5.31 -2.60 8.87
C ALA A 76 5.63 -3.80 9.78
N TYR A 77 6.19 -4.86 9.21
CA TYR A 77 6.57 -6.07 9.97
C TYR A 77 7.64 -5.79 11.01
N LEU A 78 8.68 -5.04 10.65
CA LEU A 78 9.73 -4.63 11.58
C LEU A 78 9.19 -3.75 12.72
N LEU A 79 8.32 -2.79 12.39
CA LEU A 79 7.69 -1.89 13.38
C LEU A 79 6.65 -2.60 14.25
N ALA A 80 6.02 -3.66 13.73
CA ALA A 80 5.17 -4.56 14.51
C ALA A 80 5.96 -5.42 15.50
N GLY A 81 7.29 -5.42 15.39
CA GLY A 81 8.19 -6.18 16.26
C GLY A 81 8.32 -7.66 15.89
N ILE A 82 7.98 -8.02 14.65
CA ILE A 82 8.12 -9.38 14.14
C ILE A 82 9.61 -9.74 14.04
N LYS A 83 9.98 -10.92 14.51
CA LYS A 83 11.33 -11.44 14.56
C LYS A 83 11.42 -12.83 13.91
N LYS A 84 12.64 -13.33 13.74
CA LYS A 84 12.92 -14.69 13.29
C LYS A 84 12.13 -15.69 14.14
N ASN A 85 11.49 -16.66 13.47
CA ASN A 85 10.64 -17.70 14.03
C ASN A 85 9.28 -17.25 14.59
N ASP A 86 8.94 -15.96 14.60
CA ASP A 86 7.60 -15.52 14.96
C ASP A 86 6.57 -16.01 13.92
N GLU A 87 5.40 -16.47 14.38
CA GLU A 87 4.31 -16.90 13.52
C GLU A 87 3.50 -15.70 13.06
N VAL A 88 3.28 -15.60 11.74
CA VAL A 88 2.42 -14.59 11.12
C VAL A 88 1.36 -15.25 10.26
N LEU A 89 0.09 -14.90 10.48
CA LEU A 89 -1.05 -15.40 9.71
C LEU A 89 -1.26 -14.53 8.47
N VAL A 90 -1.27 -15.16 7.29
CA VAL A 90 -1.35 -14.45 5.99
C VAL A 90 -2.34 -15.19 5.09
N PRO A 91 -3.18 -14.52 4.27
CA PRO A 91 -4.03 -15.20 3.30
C PRO A 91 -3.20 -15.95 2.26
N VAL A 92 -3.63 -17.16 1.88
CA VAL A 92 -2.95 -17.97 0.86
C VAL A 92 -2.99 -17.30 -0.53
N PHE A 93 -4.03 -16.51 -0.81
CA PHE A 93 -4.23 -15.83 -2.07
C PHE A 93 -3.84 -14.36 -1.97
N THR A 94 -2.64 -14.04 -2.42
CA THR A 94 -2.10 -12.68 -2.42
C THR A 94 -0.92 -12.57 -3.40
N CYS A 95 -0.44 -11.35 -3.62
CA CYS A 95 0.82 -11.11 -4.29
C CYS A 95 2.00 -11.57 -3.42
N THR A 96 3.06 -12.09 -4.03
CA THR A 96 4.31 -12.46 -3.33
C THR A 96 4.89 -11.31 -2.51
N ALA A 97 4.64 -10.07 -2.89
CA ALA A 97 5.05 -8.86 -2.16
C ALA A 97 4.58 -8.84 -0.69
N THR A 98 3.43 -9.47 -0.39
CA THR A 98 2.91 -9.59 0.97
C THR A 98 3.75 -10.56 1.82
N ASN A 99 4.24 -11.65 1.23
CA ASN A 99 4.88 -12.75 1.95
C ASN A 99 6.42 -12.65 2.00
N ILE A 100 7.05 -12.21 0.91
CA ILE A 100 8.50 -12.15 0.77
C ILE A 100 9.19 -11.39 1.91
N PRO A 101 8.71 -10.23 2.36
CA PRO A 101 9.38 -9.50 3.44
C PRO A 101 9.34 -10.23 4.80
N LEU A 102 8.37 -11.12 5.01
CA LEU A 102 8.35 -11.99 6.20
C LEU A 102 9.50 -13.00 6.16
N LEU A 103 9.82 -13.51 4.97
CA LEU A 103 10.96 -14.42 4.79
C LEU A 103 12.29 -13.70 4.98
N TYR A 104 12.43 -12.42 4.61
CA TYR A 104 13.62 -11.61 4.91
C TYR A 104 13.88 -11.52 6.41
N ILE A 105 12.83 -11.47 7.24
CA ILE A 105 12.92 -11.43 8.70
C ILE A 105 13.18 -12.83 9.28
N GLY A 106 12.91 -13.89 8.52
CA GLY A 106 12.93 -15.28 8.99
C GLY A 106 11.70 -15.64 9.82
N ALA A 107 10.58 -14.95 9.62
CA ALA A 107 9.30 -15.27 10.26
C ALA A 107 8.69 -16.55 9.67
N LYS A 108 7.86 -17.22 10.46
CA LYS A 108 7.10 -18.40 10.04
C LYS A 108 5.74 -17.98 9.52
N ILE A 109 5.51 -18.17 8.23
CA ILE A 109 4.23 -17.89 7.59
C ILE A 109 3.30 -19.08 7.84
N ARG A 110 2.11 -18.78 8.39
CA ARG A 110 1.00 -19.75 8.46
C ARG A 110 -0.14 -19.24 7.58
N PHE A 111 -0.43 -19.97 6.54
CA PHE A 111 -1.46 -19.58 5.58
C PHE A 111 -2.88 -19.79 6.14
N ILE A 112 -3.69 -18.79 5.89
CA ILE A 112 -5.14 -18.78 6.14
C ILE A 112 -5.85 -18.90 4.80
N ASP A 113 -6.89 -19.70 4.73
CA ASP A 113 -7.72 -19.83 3.55
C ASP A 113 -8.47 -18.54 3.23
N ILE A 114 -9.01 -18.45 2.04
CA ILE A 114 -9.80 -17.31 1.58
C ILE A 114 -11.29 -17.63 1.52
N ASN A 115 -12.11 -16.62 1.67
CA ASN A 115 -13.53 -16.72 1.37
C ASN A 115 -13.72 -16.59 -0.15
N PRO A 116 -14.25 -17.63 -0.85
CA PRO A 116 -14.38 -17.63 -2.31
C PRO A 116 -15.32 -16.54 -2.85
N LYS A 117 -16.23 -16.01 -2.01
CA LYS A 117 -17.14 -14.93 -2.39
C LYS A 117 -16.48 -13.55 -2.42
N THR A 118 -15.42 -13.36 -1.65
CA THR A 118 -14.74 -12.06 -1.50
C THR A 118 -13.29 -12.08 -1.93
N MET A 119 -12.68 -13.25 -2.05
CA MET A 119 -11.24 -13.50 -2.25
C MET A 119 -10.35 -12.97 -1.11
N ASN A 120 -10.96 -12.52 -0.02
CA ASN A 120 -10.27 -12.04 1.17
C ASN A 120 -10.07 -13.16 2.20
N ILE A 121 -9.25 -12.91 3.20
CA ILE A 121 -8.98 -13.85 4.31
C ILE A 121 -10.28 -14.39 4.91
N CYS A 122 -10.35 -15.70 5.09
CA CYS A 122 -11.49 -16.38 5.71
C CYS A 122 -11.43 -16.22 7.23
N VAL A 123 -12.38 -15.50 7.80
CA VAL A 123 -12.45 -15.24 9.25
C VAL A 123 -12.62 -16.53 10.05
N GLU A 124 -13.37 -17.50 9.54
CA GLU A 124 -13.59 -18.78 10.23
C GLU A 124 -12.32 -19.63 10.30
N ASP A 125 -11.53 -19.65 9.23
CA ASP A 125 -10.22 -20.33 9.24
C ASP A 125 -9.20 -19.57 10.11
N LEU A 126 -9.26 -18.23 10.09
CA LEU A 126 -8.47 -17.39 10.98
C LEU A 126 -8.72 -17.70 12.46
N LYS A 127 -10.01 -17.83 12.87
CA LYS A 127 -10.40 -18.20 14.24
C LYS A 127 -9.83 -19.56 14.65
N LYS A 128 -9.78 -20.52 13.73
CA LYS A 128 -9.23 -21.87 13.98
C LYS A 128 -7.71 -21.87 14.13
N LYS A 129 -7.02 -21.01 13.39
CA LYS A 129 -5.54 -21.04 13.27
C LYS A 129 -4.83 -20.08 14.21
N VAL A 130 -5.48 -19.02 14.68
CA VAL A 130 -4.87 -18.09 15.62
C VAL A 130 -4.56 -18.76 16.95
N SER A 131 -3.37 -18.51 17.48
CA SER A 131 -2.90 -19.10 18.75
C SER A 131 -2.02 -18.13 19.55
N SER A 132 -1.57 -18.55 20.73
CA SER A 132 -0.62 -17.80 21.54
C SER A 132 0.75 -17.59 20.86
N LYS A 133 1.09 -18.39 19.83
CA LYS A 133 2.31 -18.25 19.03
C LYS A 133 2.21 -17.15 17.97
N THR A 134 0.99 -16.77 17.61
CA THR A 134 0.75 -15.77 16.56
C THR A 134 1.19 -14.38 17.02
N LYS A 135 1.95 -13.67 16.19
CA LYS A 135 2.41 -12.29 16.45
C LYS A 135 1.65 -11.24 15.67
N ALA A 136 1.21 -11.59 14.45
CA ALA A 136 0.48 -10.68 13.61
C ALA A 136 -0.49 -11.41 12.67
N ILE A 137 -1.51 -10.69 12.24
CA ILE A 137 -2.40 -11.04 11.14
C ILE A 137 -2.16 -10.04 10.02
N VAL A 138 -1.90 -10.55 8.82
CA VAL A 138 -1.87 -9.76 7.59
C VAL A 138 -3.15 -9.99 6.84
N CYS A 139 -3.88 -8.96 6.48
CA CYS A 139 -5.04 -9.03 5.62
C CYS A 139 -4.81 -8.25 4.33
N VAL A 140 -5.33 -8.78 3.23
CA VAL A 140 -5.17 -8.18 1.89
C VAL A 140 -6.55 -7.81 1.38
N HIS A 141 -6.75 -6.55 1.04
CA HIS A 141 -8.00 -6.06 0.45
C HIS A 141 -8.02 -6.33 -1.05
N TYR A 142 -8.29 -7.58 -1.42
CA TYR A 142 -8.14 -8.05 -2.78
C TYR A 142 -9.13 -7.38 -3.74
N GLY A 143 -8.62 -6.89 -4.88
CA GLY A 143 -9.43 -6.16 -5.87
C GLY A 143 -10.07 -4.87 -5.35
N GLY A 144 -9.71 -4.41 -4.15
CA GLY A 144 -10.34 -3.28 -3.47
C GLY A 144 -11.51 -3.67 -2.58
N ASN A 145 -11.88 -4.96 -2.52
CA ASN A 145 -12.85 -5.46 -1.54
C ASN A 145 -12.24 -5.39 -0.14
N MET A 146 -12.95 -4.77 0.79
CA MET A 146 -12.48 -4.70 2.17
C MET A 146 -12.64 -6.04 2.88
N CYS A 147 -11.61 -6.45 3.63
CA CYS A 147 -11.73 -7.57 4.57
C CYS A 147 -12.72 -7.23 5.68
N ASP A 148 -13.23 -8.23 6.37
CA ASP A 148 -14.06 -8.04 7.57
C ASP A 148 -13.17 -7.55 8.74
N MET A 149 -12.89 -6.25 8.72
CA MET A 149 -11.95 -5.63 9.65
C MET A 149 -12.45 -5.65 11.09
N GLU A 150 -13.76 -5.63 11.30
CA GLU A 150 -14.33 -5.71 12.64
C GLU A 150 -13.98 -7.03 13.32
N GLU A 151 -14.24 -8.15 12.65
CA GLU A 151 -13.92 -9.47 13.18
C GLU A 151 -12.40 -9.69 13.29
N ILE A 152 -11.62 -9.26 12.29
CA ILE A 152 -10.16 -9.39 12.33
C ILE A 152 -9.57 -8.62 13.50
N VAL A 153 -9.98 -7.37 13.71
CA VAL A 153 -9.50 -6.54 14.82
C VAL A 153 -9.94 -7.08 16.17
N LYS A 154 -11.16 -7.63 16.27
CA LYS A 154 -11.68 -8.27 17.47
C LYS A 154 -10.82 -9.50 17.85
N ILE A 155 -10.51 -10.36 16.88
CA ILE A 155 -9.62 -11.51 17.07
C ILE A 155 -8.25 -11.03 17.51
N ALA A 156 -7.65 -10.08 16.80
CA ALA A 156 -6.33 -9.56 17.12
C ALA A 156 -6.27 -8.96 18.54
N SER A 157 -7.31 -8.24 18.96
CA SER A 157 -7.41 -7.66 20.30
C SER A 157 -7.45 -8.72 21.39
N LYS A 158 -8.21 -9.82 21.17
CA LYS A 158 -8.28 -10.95 22.10
C LYS A 158 -6.92 -11.59 22.35
N TYR A 159 -6.11 -11.73 21.30
CA TYR A 159 -4.77 -12.36 21.38
C TYR A 159 -3.64 -11.32 21.57
N LYS A 160 -3.94 -10.03 21.66
CA LYS A 160 -2.97 -8.92 21.80
C LYS A 160 -1.92 -8.90 20.68
N ILE A 161 -2.31 -9.25 19.47
CA ILE A 161 -1.47 -9.32 18.26
C ILE A 161 -1.73 -8.15 17.32
N LYS A 162 -0.81 -7.91 16.37
CA LYS A 162 -0.87 -6.80 15.45
C LYS A 162 -1.67 -7.13 14.19
N VAL A 163 -2.36 -6.13 13.64
CA VAL A 163 -3.03 -6.23 12.33
C VAL A 163 -2.29 -5.35 11.33
N ILE A 164 -1.91 -5.94 10.21
CA ILE A 164 -1.28 -5.27 9.08
C ILE A 164 -2.18 -5.41 7.85
N GLU A 165 -2.59 -4.28 7.28
CA GLU A 165 -3.36 -4.23 6.04
C GLU A 165 -2.41 -4.08 4.85
N ASP A 166 -2.47 -5.02 3.89
CA ASP A 166 -1.99 -4.81 2.54
C ASP A 166 -3.12 -4.16 1.73
N ALA A 167 -3.01 -2.86 1.55
CA ALA A 167 -3.97 -2.03 0.84
C ALA A 167 -3.48 -1.61 -0.56
N ALA A 168 -2.57 -2.41 -1.16
CA ALA A 168 -2.00 -2.13 -2.48
C ALA A 168 -3.06 -2.01 -3.59
N GLN A 169 -4.26 -2.54 -3.38
CA GLN A 169 -5.39 -2.50 -4.32
C GLN A 169 -6.59 -1.71 -3.78
N ALA A 170 -6.50 -1.11 -2.59
CA ALA A 170 -7.65 -0.55 -1.88
C ALA A 170 -7.53 0.95 -1.55
N LEU A 171 -6.73 1.70 -2.30
CA LEU A 171 -6.62 3.14 -2.09
C LEU A 171 -7.97 3.84 -2.22
N GLY A 172 -8.39 4.53 -1.15
CA GLY A 172 -9.69 5.21 -1.08
C GLY A 172 -10.84 4.32 -0.62
N GLY A 173 -10.59 3.03 -0.36
CA GLY A 173 -11.57 2.11 0.21
C GLY A 173 -12.03 2.54 1.62
N LYS A 174 -13.22 2.07 2.00
CA LYS A 174 -13.80 2.29 3.33
C LYS A 174 -14.41 1.00 3.82
N TYR A 175 -14.25 0.74 5.10
CA TYR A 175 -14.95 -0.31 5.82
C TYR A 175 -15.84 0.35 6.88
N LEU A 176 -17.14 0.13 6.82
CA LEU A 176 -18.11 0.86 7.66
C LEU A 176 -17.84 2.36 7.58
N LYS A 177 -17.84 3.25 7.30
CA LYS A 177 -17.48 4.70 7.25
C LYS A 177 -16.00 5.01 7.53
N LYS A 178 -15.17 4.05 8.02
CA LYS A 178 -13.74 4.25 8.31
C LYS A 178 -12.90 4.08 7.05
N LYS A 179 -11.98 4.98 6.82
CA LYS A 179 -11.06 4.90 5.66
C LYS A 179 -10.02 3.80 5.86
N VAL A 180 -9.68 3.07 4.81
CA VAL A 180 -8.50 2.20 4.80
C VAL A 180 -7.25 3.01 5.17
N GLY A 181 -6.40 2.45 6.00
CA GLY A 181 -5.25 3.17 6.58
C GLY A 181 -5.50 3.80 7.95
N THR A 182 -6.75 3.74 8.47
CA THR A 182 -7.08 4.28 9.80
C THR A 182 -7.56 3.23 10.80
N ILE A 183 -7.71 1.98 10.35
CA ILE A 183 -8.37 0.90 11.12
C ILE A 183 -7.36 0.06 11.89
N SER A 184 -6.37 -0.48 11.22
CA SER A 184 -5.36 -1.41 11.77
C SER A 184 -4.17 -0.71 12.42
N ASP A 185 -3.23 -1.53 12.94
CA ASP A 185 -1.96 -1.00 13.47
C ASP A 185 -1.08 -0.42 12.36
N PHE A 186 -1.03 -1.09 11.20
CA PHE A 186 -0.23 -0.71 10.03
C PHE A 186 -0.99 -0.94 8.75
N THR A 187 -0.81 -0.06 7.77
CA THR A 187 -1.39 -0.20 6.44
C THR A 187 -0.36 0.17 5.39
N ALA A 188 -0.10 -0.76 4.47
CA ALA A 188 0.80 -0.56 3.35
C ALA A 188 0.02 -0.26 2.07
N PHE A 189 0.40 0.81 1.38
CA PHE A 189 -0.13 1.18 0.06
C PHE A 189 0.96 1.01 -1.00
N SER A 190 0.55 0.77 -2.24
CA SER A 190 1.44 0.67 -3.39
C SER A 190 1.11 1.73 -4.43
N PHE A 191 2.16 2.29 -5.02
CA PHE A 191 2.09 3.24 -6.14
C PHE A 191 2.89 2.73 -7.34
N GLN A 192 3.00 1.41 -7.46
CA GLN A 192 3.54 0.76 -8.64
C GLN A 192 2.71 1.15 -9.88
N ALA A 193 3.28 1.09 -11.08
CA ALA A 193 2.73 1.63 -12.32
C ALA A 193 1.23 1.34 -12.57
N ILE A 194 0.76 0.13 -12.23
CA ILE A 194 -0.63 -0.29 -12.49
C ILE A 194 -1.65 0.13 -11.43
N LYS A 195 -1.20 0.75 -10.33
CA LYS A 195 -2.09 1.12 -9.21
C LYS A 195 -2.97 2.34 -9.53
N HIS A 196 -3.90 2.68 -8.62
CA HIS A 196 -4.85 3.80 -8.80
C HIS A 196 -4.15 5.13 -9.10
N ILE A 197 -3.08 5.39 -8.37
CA ILE A 197 -2.10 6.44 -8.67
C ILE A 197 -0.72 5.79 -8.71
N THR A 198 0.17 6.34 -9.51
CA THR A 198 1.52 5.80 -9.63
C THR A 198 2.59 6.84 -9.32
N THR A 199 3.74 6.35 -8.86
CA THR A 199 5.00 7.08 -8.74
C THR A 199 6.09 6.45 -9.64
N GLY A 200 5.67 5.59 -10.58
CA GLY A 200 6.52 4.62 -11.29
C GLY A 200 6.56 3.33 -10.47
N ASP A 201 7.50 3.27 -9.53
CA ASP A 201 7.45 2.40 -8.37
C ASP A 201 7.38 3.27 -7.10
N GLY A 202 6.74 2.73 -6.06
CA GLY A 202 6.60 3.40 -4.79
C GLY A 202 5.58 2.74 -3.88
N GLY A 203 5.61 3.16 -2.63
CA GLY A 203 4.67 2.74 -1.61
C GLY A 203 4.51 3.80 -0.53
N LEU A 204 3.69 3.48 0.47
CA LEU A 204 3.53 4.31 1.64
C LEU A 204 3.09 3.45 2.81
N LEU A 205 3.69 3.69 3.96
CA LEU A 205 3.30 3.09 5.22
C LEU A 205 2.54 4.09 6.08
N ALA A 206 1.31 3.74 6.41
CA ALA A 206 0.51 4.37 7.45
C ALA A 206 0.56 3.53 8.74
N PHE A 207 0.48 4.17 9.91
CA PHE A 207 0.51 3.49 11.21
C PHE A 207 -0.33 4.25 12.24
N LYS A 208 -1.01 3.49 13.08
CA LYS A 208 -1.89 4.04 14.12
C LYS A 208 -1.11 4.71 15.24
N ASN A 209 -0.03 4.07 15.69
CA ASN A 209 0.83 4.60 16.75
C ASN A 209 1.81 5.62 16.20
N GLN A 210 1.50 6.90 16.36
CA GLN A 210 2.29 8.01 15.83
C GLN A 210 3.67 8.18 16.51
N ARG A 211 3.91 7.56 17.67
CA ARG A 211 5.24 7.53 18.33
C ARG A 211 6.26 6.76 17.48
N LEU A 212 5.83 5.86 16.59
CA LEU A 212 6.69 5.11 15.69
C LEU A 212 7.24 5.93 14.52
N TYR A 213 6.74 7.15 14.27
CA TYR A 213 7.08 7.96 13.11
C TYR A 213 8.59 8.20 12.95
N GLN A 214 9.28 8.58 14.02
CA GLN A 214 10.72 8.82 13.94
C GLN A 214 11.51 7.54 13.71
N LYS A 215 11.12 6.43 14.35
CA LYS A 215 11.72 5.12 14.10
C LYS A 215 11.50 4.68 12.65
N ALA A 216 10.29 4.81 12.12
CA ALA A 216 9.96 4.50 10.74
C ALA A 216 10.84 5.30 9.74
N LYS A 217 11.08 6.59 10.00
CA LYS A 217 11.96 7.43 9.19
C LYS A 217 13.41 6.95 9.20
N ARG A 218 13.93 6.54 10.37
CA ARG A 218 15.30 6.01 10.46
C ARG A 218 15.41 4.67 9.76
N LEU A 219 14.48 3.74 10.00
CA LEU A 219 14.46 2.44 9.32
C LEU A 219 14.41 2.58 7.80
N ARG A 220 13.64 3.55 7.28
CA ARG A 220 13.58 3.86 5.84
C ARG A 220 14.93 4.33 5.28
N TRP A 221 15.82 4.86 6.13
CA TRP A 221 17.09 5.44 5.73
C TRP A 221 18.25 4.95 6.61
N PHE A 222 18.75 3.75 6.34
CA PHE A 222 19.97 3.15 6.96
C PHE A 222 20.02 3.17 8.50
N GLY A 223 18.92 3.35 9.21
CA GLY A 223 18.91 3.50 10.67
C GLY A 223 19.37 4.88 11.17
N ILE A 224 19.53 5.87 10.28
CA ILE A 224 20.12 7.18 10.55
C ILE A 224 19.04 8.26 10.57
N ASP A 225 19.22 9.26 11.45
CA ASP A 225 18.41 10.50 11.41
C ASP A 225 18.89 11.41 10.27
N ARG A 226 18.18 11.33 9.14
CA ARG A 226 18.52 12.12 7.94
C ARG A 226 18.47 13.63 8.16
N LYS A 227 17.61 14.14 9.06
CA LYS A 227 17.53 15.58 9.33
C LYS A 227 18.82 16.09 9.96
N LYS A 228 19.38 15.35 10.93
CA LYS A 228 20.68 15.69 11.52
C LYS A 228 21.76 15.73 10.46
N LYS A 229 21.81 14.75 9.57
CA LYS A 229 22.78 14.71 8.47
C LYS A 229 22.63 15.89 7.51
N GLN A 230 21.43 16.32 7.19
CA GLN A 230 21.18 17.50 6.35
C GLN A 230 21.60 18.80 7.01
N LEU A 231 21.68 18.83 8.35
CA LEU A 231 22.18 19.97 9.14
C LEU A 231 23.70 19.91 9.37
N GLY A 232 24.42 19.03 8.67
CA GLY A 232 25.88 18.92 8.76
C GLY A 232 26.40 18.02 9.89
N VAL A 233 25.52 17.35 10.64
CA VAL A 233 25.92 16.38 11.66
C VAL A 233 26.21 15.04 10.99
N TRP A 234 27.47 14.78 10.67
CA TRP A 234 27.91 13.59 9.95
C TRP A 234 28.14 12.38 10.86
N GLU A 235 28.48 12.61 12.11
CA GLU A 235 28.63 11.58 13.13
C GLU A 235 27.25 11.17 13.65
N ASN A 236 26.77 10.06 13.18
CA ASN A 236 25.52 9.47 13.63
C ASN A 236 25.77 8.04 14.09
N ASP A 237 25.50 7.78 15.36
CA ASP A 237 25.42 6.40 15.85
C ASP A 237 24.28 5.68 15.13
N VAL A 238 24.61 4.59 14.44
CA VAL A 238 23.62 3.69 13.86
C VAL A 238 23.13 2.76 14.98
N LYS A 239 21.99 3.09 15.58
CA LYS A 239 21.41 2.33 16.70
C LYS A 239 20.55 1.15 16.28
N GLU A 240 20.19 1.08 14.99
CA GLU A 240 19.31 0.05 14.44
C GLU A 240 19.63 -0.20 12.96
N ILE A 241 19.45 -1.43 12.50
CA ILE A 241 19.61 -1.76 11.09
C ILE A 241 18.47 -1.10 10.31
N GLY A 242 18.81 -0.21 9.39
CA GLY A 242 17.88 0.42 8.50
C GLY A 242 18.10 0.05 7.03
N TYR A 243 17.23 0.49 6.17
CA TYR A 243 17.14 0.09 4.77
C TYR A 243 17.20 1.30 3.84
N LYS A 244 17.42 1.06 2.56
CA LYS A 244 17.40 2.10 1.51
C LYS A 244 16.02 2.13 0.82
N TYR A 245 14.98 2.51 1.54
CA TYR A 245 13.58 2.39 1.14
C TYR A 245 12.87 3.74 0.87
N GLN A 246 13.61 4.80 0.63
CA GLN A 246 12.99 6.11 0.38
C GLN A 246 12.42 6.24 -1.03
N LEU A 247 11.30 6.95 -1.13
CA LEU A 247 10.78 7.44 -2.40
C LEU A 247 11.62 8.61 -2.91
N THR A 248 11.71 8.78 -4.23
CA THR A 248 12.38 9.93 -4.86
C THR A 248 11.42 11.10 -5.07
N ASP A 249 11.96 12.34 -5.16
CA ASP A 249 11.16 13.51 -5.52
C ASP A 249 10.60 13.43 -6.94
N LEU A 250 11.29 12.71 -7.84
CA LEU A 250 10.77 12.46 -9.19
C LEU A 250 9.48 11.64 -9.13
N GLY A 251 9.49 10.48 -8.44
CA GLY A 251 8.30 9.66 -8.25
C GLY A 251 7.21 10.39 -7.47
N ALA A 252 7.58 11.08 -6.38
CA ALA A 252 6.64 11.87 -5.58
C ALA A 252 5.94 12.97 -6.39
N SER A 253 6.60 13.55 -7.40
CA SER A 253 5.99 14.56 -8.30
C SER A 253 4.86 13.98 -9.14
N ILE A 254 5.05 12.77 -9.66
CA ILE A 254 4.01 12.04 -10.41
C ILE A 254 2.86 11.70 -9.46
N GLY A 255 3.17 11.07 -8.33
CA GLY A 255 2.19 10.65 -7.33
C GLY A 255 1.38 11.79 -6.74
N TYR A 256 2.02 12.94 -6.44
CA TYR A 256 1.35 14.12 -5.94
C TYR A 256 0.26 14.61 -6.91
N GLN A 257 0.57 14.67 -8.20
CA GLN A 257 -0.41 15.07 -9.20
C GLN A 257 -1.54 14.02 -9.33
N GLY A 258 -1.20 12.73 -9.22
CA GLY A 258 -2.19 11.65 -9.14
C GLY A 258 -3.11 11.79 -7.93
N LEU A 259 -2.60 12.21 -6.77
CA LEU A 259 -3.43 12.52 -5.58
C LEU A 259 -4.43 13.64 -5.86
N LEU A 260 -4.03 14.70 -6.55
CA LEU A 260 -4.93 15.80 -6.90
C LEU A 260 -6.05 15.32 -7.84
N ASP A 261 -5.73 14.42 -8.76
CA ASP A 261 -6.68 13.87 -9.74
C ASP A 261 -7.45 12.64 -9.21
N PHE A 262 -7.22 12.20 -7.97
CA PHE A 262 -7.72 10.92 -7.44
C PHE A 262 -9.24 10.75 -7.56
N LYS A 263 -10.03 11.79 -7.29
CA LYS A 263 -11.48 11.72 -7.41
C LYS A 263 -11.91 11.33 -8.83
N LYS A 264 -11.29 11.91 -9.85
CA LYS A 264 -11.51 11.60 -11.27
C LYS A 264 -11.13 10.15 -11.58
N ILE A 265 -9.97 9.72 -11.11
CA ILE A 265 -9.47 8.36 -11.33
C ILE A 265 -10.41 7.33 -10.71
N LEU A 266 -10.81 7.55 -9.45
CA LEU A 266 -11.70 6.64 -8.73
C LEU A 266 -13.07 6.56 -9.39
N SER A 267 -13.67 7.70 -9.74
CA SER A 267 -14.99 7.72 -10.44
C SER A 267 -14.95 6.95 -11.77
N HIS A 268 -13.85 7.06 -12.52
CA HIS A 268 -13.68 6.31 -13.76
C HIS A 268 -13.58 4.80 -13.52
N ARG A 269 -12.83 4.36 -12.51
CA ARG A 269 -12.70 2.93 -12.14
C ARG A 269 -14.04 2.35 -11.65
N ILE A 270 -14.80 3.11 -10.85
CA ILE A 270 -16.13 2.71 -10.41
C ILE A 270 -17.06 2.50 -11.62
N LYS A 271 -17.07 3.45 -12.57
CA LYS A 271 -17.87 3.33 -13.80
C LYS A 271 -17.50 2.08 -14.62
N ILE A 272 -16.21 1.78 -14.76
CA ILE A 272 -15.75 0.56 -15.43
C ILE A 272 -16.29 -0.68 -14.71
N ASN A 273 -16.16 -0.73 -13.40
CA ASN A 273 -16.66 -1.85 -12.60
C ASN A 273 -18.18 -2.04 -12.76
N GLU A 274 -18.96 -0.96 -12.76
CA GLU A 274 -20.41 -0.99 -12.99
C GLU A 274 -20.75 -1.57 -14.36
N ILE A 275 -19.99 -1.20 -15.41
CA ILE A 275 -20.17 -1.74 -16.76
C ILE A 275 -19.92 -3.26 -16.77
N TYR A 276 -18.82 -3.71 -16.15
CA TYR A 276 -18.53 -5.15 -16.05
C TYR A 276 -19.62 -5.89 -15.28
N LEU A 277 -20.02 -5.42 -14.12
CA LEU A 277 -21.07 -6.03 -13.33
C LEU A 277 -22.39 -6.14 -14.11
N LYS A 278 -22.82 -5.05 -14.76
CA LYS A 278 -24.06 -5.03 -15.56
C LYS A 278 -24.05 -6.06 -16.69
N ASN A 279 -22.91 -6.30 -17.33
CA ASN A 279 -22.84 -7.18 -18.50
C ASN A 279 -22.53 -8.64 -18.11
N LEU A 280 -21.67 -8.86 -17.11
CA LEU A 280 -21.20 -10.20 -16.76
C LEU A 280 -22.13 -10.92 -15.77
N SER A 281 -22.84 -10.21 -14.89
CA SER A 281 -23.75 -10.82 -13.92
C SER A 281 -24.92 -11.59 -14.54
N LYS A 282 -25.19 -11.37 -15.82
CA LYS A 282 -26.22 -12.08 -16.58
C LYS A 282 -25.76 -13.45 -17.08
N ASN A 283 -24.46 -13.72 -17.06
CA ASN A 283 -23.91 -15.00 -17.51
C ASN A 283 -23.84 -15.97 -16.33
N PRO A 284 -24.56 -17.12 -16.35
CA PRO A 284 -24.60 -18.08 -15.24
C PRO A 284 -23.24 -18.74 -14.96
N ASN A 285 -22.32 -18.72 -15.94
CA ASN A 285 -20.98 -19.28 -15.81
C ASN A 285 -19.96 -18.30 -15.22
N ILE A 286 -20.37 -17.05 -14.88
CA ILE A 286 -19.49 -16.03 -14.34
C ILE A 286 -19.98 -15.60 -12.96
N ILE A 287 -19.14 -15.80 -11.97
CA ILE A 287 -19.36 -15.28 -10.62
C ILE A 287 -18.64 -13.95 -10.50
N CYS A 288 -19.41 -12.87 -10.42
CA CYS A 288 -18.83 -11.56 -10.14
C CYS A 288 -18.57 -11.42 -8.64
N ILE A 289 -17.32 -11.21 -8.31
CA ILE A 289 -16.91 -10.93 -6.92
C ILE A 289 -17.25 -9.47 -6.63
N HIS A 290 -18.19 -9.24 -5.73
CA HIS A 290 -18.52 -7.90 -5.25
C HIS A 290 -18.60 -7.91 -3.73
N ASP A 291 -18.50 -6.75 -3.17
CA ASP A 291 -18.84 -6.53 -1.79
C ASP A 291 -20.35 -6.78 -1.61
N HIS A 292 -20.70 -7.96 -1.12
CA HIS A 292 -22.10 -8.33 -0.88
C HIS A 292 -22.75 -7.45 0.19
N ASP A 293 -21.96 -6.72 0.95
CA ASP A 293 -22.40 -5.86 2.04
C ASP A 293 -22.15 -4.38 1.74
N ARG A 294 -22.61 -3.87 0.59
CA ARG A 294 -22.65 -2.41 0.34
C ARG A 294 -23.43 -1.62 1.41
N LYS A 295 -24.11 -2.30 2.33
CA LYS A 295 -24.79 -1.71 3.49
C LYS A 295 -23.88 -1.55 4.72
N LYS A 296 -22.67 -2.13 4.69
CA LYS A 296 -21.62 -1.90 5.67
C LYS A 296 -20.55 -0.98 5.06
#